data_505c49817dc13622a97606fb0ac557a2
#
_entry.id   505c49817dc13622a97606fb0ac557a2
#
_cell.length_a   1.000
_cell.length_b   1.000
_cell.length_c   1.000
_cell.angle_alpha   90.00
_cell.angle_beta   90.00
_cell.angle_gamma   90.00
#
_symmetry.space_group_name_H-M   'P 1'
#
loop_
_entity.id
_entity.type
_entity.pdbx_description
1 polymer ?
#
loop_
_entity_poly.entity_id
_entity_poly.type
_entity_poly.pdbx_seq_one_letter_code
_entity_poly.pdbx_strand_id
1 'polypeptide(L)'
;MHIHVVKRGDTLSSIAAMHDALPAFVAADNGLALSTPLVIGQALVVRTPKTLHTVRAGETLSSIARDYDLSVRTLLRRNFFLHGRELLREGDVLAIDYADEAPLGTLGVNAYAYPYIGGELLDSVLPYLTYLTPFTYGITPAGVLAPLDDARLLERAAHYGAKSLMHLSTLTPEGNFSSENAAALLQNDRAQSALLAEILQTMAKKGYCGLDVDFEYVPPELREDYAAFVCRMREALNTEGKPVVAALAPKTSAQQRGLLYEAHDYALLSKAANAVFLMTYEWGYVYGEPQAIAPLPQVCAVLDYALSVTAGENI
;
A
#
# COMPACT_ATOMS: atom_id res chain seq x y z
N MET A 1 -5.26 20.20 10.09
CA MET A 1 -3.94 19.89 9.49
C MET A 1 -3.53 21.03 8.57
N HIS A 2 -2.31 21.54 8.72
CA HIS A 2 -1.74 22.62 7.91
C HIS A 2 -0.48 22.13 7.21
N ILE A 3 -0.21 22.66 6.03
CA ILE A 3 1.09 22.50 5.36
C ILE A 3 1.84 23.81 5.53
N HIS A 4 2.94 23.77 6.28
CA HIS A 4 3.82 24.92 6.47
C HIS A 4 5.02 24.80 5.52
N VAL A 5 5.27 25.84 4.71
CA VAL A 5 6.47 25.91 3.87
C VAL A 5 7.54 26.71 4.61
N VAL A 6 8.66 26.06 4.92
CA VAL A 6 9.76 26.62 5.70
C VAL A 6 10.35 27.87 5.05
N LYS A 7 10.46 28.94 5.84
CA LYS A 7 11.05 30.23 5.45
C LYS A 7 12.34 30.49 6.19
N ARG A 8 13.07 31.50 5.77
CA ARG A 8 14.33 31.90 6.44
C ARG A 8 14.05 32.30 7.90
N GLY A 9 14.75 31.66 8.82
CA GLY A 9 14.63 31.89 10.27
C GLY A 9 13.64 30.97 10.97
N ASP A 10 12.90 30.10 10.25
CA ASP A 10 12.03 29.13 10.86
C ASP A 10 12.82 28.02 11.57
N THR A 11 12.25 27.59 12.68
CA THR A 11 12.67 26.43 13.46
C THR A 11 11.45 25.56 13.77
N LEU A 12 11.63 24.30 14.10
CA LEU A 12 10.52 23.44 14.55
C LEU A 12 9.75 24.07 15.71
N SER A 13 10.44 24.74 16.63
CA SER A 13 9.81 25.42 17.77
C SER A 13 9.00 26.63 17.36
N SER A 14 9.49 27.48 16.44
CA SER A 14 8.74 28.65 15.97
C SER A 14 7.54 28.24 15.13
N ILE A 15 7.67 27.22 14.28
CA ILE A 15 6.56 26.69 13.48
C ILE A 15 5.51 26.06 14.38
N ALA A 16 5.91 25.25 15.35
CA ALA A 16 4.97 24.65 16.31
C ALA A 16 4.20 25.73 17.10
N ALA A 17 4.89 26.76 17.60
CA ALA A 17 4.25 27.87 18.32
C ALA A 17 3.26 28.66 17.43
N MET A 18 3.57 28.85 16.15
CA MET A 18 2.69 29.52 15.19
C MET A 18 1.36 28.80 14.97
N HIS A 19 1.35 27.49 15.15
CA HIS A 19 0.19 26.63 14.88
C HIS A 19 -0.38 25.95 16.14
N ASP A 20 -0.05 26.42 17.32
CA ASP A 20 -0.47 25.80 18.60
C ASP A 20 -0.19 24.31 18.68
N ALA A 21 0.95 23.89 18.09
CA ALA A 21 1.41 22.50 18.06
C ALA A 21 2.59 22.30 19.01
N LEU A 22 3.00 21.05 19.19
CA LEU A 22 4.21 20.70 19.94
C LEU A 22 5.38 20.39 18.97
N PRO A 23 6.59 20.94 19.20
CA PRO A 23 7.73 20.69 18.30
C PRO A 23 8.03 19.20 18.10
N ALA A 24 7.84 18.38 19.14
CA ALA A 24 8.05 16.93 19.08
C ALA A 24 7.07 16.24 18.13
N PHE A 25 5.81 16.67 18.11
CA PHE A 25 4.81 16.14 17.18
C PHE A 25 5.08 16.60 15.75
N VAL A 26 5.40 17.90 15.55
CA VAL A 26 5.77 18.40 14.22
C VAL A 26 6.99 17.65 13.68
N ALA A 27 8.01 17.40 14.49
CA ALA A 27 9.16 16.62 14.09
C ALA A 27 8.77 15.19 13.70
N ALA A 28 8.04 14.49 14.57
CA ALA A 28 7.65 13.11 14.35
C ALA A 28 6.75 12.92 13.12
N ASP A 29 5.75 13.81 12.94
CA ASP A 29 4.82 13.77 11.81
C ASP A 29 5.53 13.96 10.46
N ASN A 30 6.73 14.52 10.46
CA ASN A 30 7.55 14.76 9.27
C ASN A 30 8.80 13.87 9.19
N GLY A 31 8.93 12.86 10.06
CA GLY A 31 10.10 11.97 10.08
C GLY A 31 11.42 12.68 10.43
N LEU A 32 11.35 13.77 11.20
CA LEU A 32 12.51 14.59 11.59
C LEU A 32 12.88 14.34 13.05
N ALA A 33 14.16 14.47 13.38
CA ALA A 33 14.59 14.66 14.76
C ALA A 33 14.41 16.13 15.18
N LEU A 34 14.21 16.39 16.48
CA LEU A 34 14.09 17.77 16.99
C LEU A 34 15.30 18.66 16.66
N SER A 35 16.47 18.06 16.48
CA SER A 35 17.72 18.73 16.11
C SER A 35 17.95 18.85 14.61
N THR A 36 17.04 18.32 13.76
CA THR A 36 17.21 18.34 12.31
C THR A 36 17.12 19.78 11.77
N PRO A 37 18.13 20.28 11.06
CA PRO A 37 18.05 21.57 10.40
C PRO A 37 16.96 21.55 9.32
N LEU A 38 16.14 22.62 9.29
CA LEU A 38 15.12 22.77 8.27
C LEU A 38 15.70 23.41 7.00
N VAL A 39 15.19 23.01 5.84
CA VAL A 39 15.59 23.56 4.55
C VAL A 39 14.51 24.56 4.08
N ILE A 40 14.93 25.77 3.65
CA ILE A 40 14.01 26.78 3.09
C ILE A 40 13.27 26.17 1.90
N GLY A 41 11.93 26.28 1.87
CA GLY A 41 11.07 25.66 0.87
C GLY A 41 10.60 24.24 1.22
N GLN A 42 11.12 23.62 2.27
CA GLN A 42 10.62 22.33 2.78
C GLN A 42 9.17 22.48 3.24
N ALA A 43 8.30 21.58 2.79
CA ALA A 43 6.92 21.50 3.25
C ALA A 43 6.84 20.59 4.49
N LEU A 44 6.21 21.06 5.55
CA LEU A 44 5.99 20.32 6.79
C LEU A 44 4.49 20.19 7.06
N VAL A 45 4.08 18.98 7.42
CA VAL A 45 2.75 18.70 7.97
C VAL A 45 2.73 19.17 9.43
N VAL A 46 1.75 20.02 9.78
CA VAL A 46 1.55 20.49 11.15
C VAL A 46 0.12 20.16 11.57
N ARG A 47 0.01 19.36 12.63
CA ARG A 47 -1.27 19.01 13.26
C ARG A 47 -1.34 19.66 14.64
N THR A 48 -2.45 20.30 14.95
CA THR A 48 -2.68 20.96 16.24
C THR A 48 -3.36 19.98 17.19
N PRO A 49 -2.72 19.52 18.27
CA PRO A 49 -3.37 18.66 19.25
C PRO A 49 -4.49 19.41 19.97
N LYS A 50 -5.66 18.78 20.10
CA LYS A 50 -6.80 19.30 20.85
C LYS A 50 -6.83 18.77 22.28
N THR A 51 -6.54 17.49 22.42
CA THR A 51 -6.50 16.79 23.71
C THR A 51 -5.20 16.01 23.83
N LEU A 52 -4.49 16.22 24.92
CA LEU A 52 -3.25 15.54 25.26
C LEU A 52 -3.45 14.68 26.52
N HIS A 53 -2.75 13.56 26.59
CA HIS A 53 -2.66 12.69 27.76
C HIS A 53 -1.19 12.49 28.13
N THR A 54 -0.85 12.74 29.40
CA THR A 54 0.47 12.38 29.91
C THR A 54 0.40 11.01 30.56
N VAL A 55 1.18 10.08 30.06
CA VAL A 55 1.22 8.68 30.52
C VAL A 55 1.64 8.60 31.98
N ARG A 56 0.86 7.88 32.80
CA ARG A 56 1.12 7.62 34.21
C ARG A 56 1.72 6.23 34.41
N ALA A 57 2.30 6.02 35.56
CA ALA A 57 2.86 4.70 35.93
C ALA A 57 1.81 3.59 35.79
N GLY A 58 2.13 2.53 35.05
CA GLY A 58 1.27 1.35 34.84
C GLY A 58 0.21 1.50 33.76
N GLU A 59 0.07 2.66 33.11
CA GLU A 59 -0.82 2.80 31.97
C GLU A 59 -0.25 2.10 30.71
N THR A 60 -1.16 1.60 29.88
CA THR A 60 -0.89 0.95 28.60
C THR A 60 -1.67 1.65 27.48
N LEU A 61 -1.27 1.47 26.23
CA LEU A 61 -2.07 1.96 25.09
C LEU A 61 -3.51 1.46 25.16
N SER A 62 -3.72 0.21 25.58
CA SER A 62 -5.05 -0.37 25.70
C SER A 62 -5.87 0.27 26.80
N SER A 63 -5.28 0.59 27.98
CA SER A 63 -6.00 1.28 29.05
C SER A 63 -6.35 2.71 28.65
N ILE A 64 -5.38 3.44 28.08
CA ILE A 64 -5.60 4.84 27.63
C ILE A 64 -6.64 4.88 26.50
N ALA A 65 -6.53 4.00 25.50
CA ALA A 65 -7.50 3.94 24.40
C ALA A 65 -8.92 3.71 24.92
N ARG A 66 -9.10 2.78 25.86
CA ARG A 66 -10.40 2.52 26.50
C ARG A 66 -10.93 3.74 27.25
N ASP A 67 -10.08 4.42 28.02
CA ASP A 67 -10.49 5.57 28.84
C ASP A 67 -10.98 6.76 27.99
N TYR A 68 -10.54 6.84 26.73
CA TYR A 68 -10.95 7.84 25.75
C TYR A 68 -11.89 7.32 24.65
N ASP A 69 -12.43 6.09 24.79
CA ASP A 69 -13.30 5.43 23.80
C ASP A 69 -12.68 5.36 22.39
N LEU A 70 -11.40 5.02 22.36
CA LEU A 70 -10.61 4.85 21.12
C LEU A 70 -10.16 3.40 20.95
N SER A 71 -9.87 3.00 19.70
CA SER A 71 -9.08 1.81 19.45
C SER A 71 -7.58 2.09 19.66
N VAL A 72 -6.82 1.07 20.07
CA VAL A 72 -5.33 1.16 20.12
C VAL A 72 -4.76 1.60 18.78
N ARG A 73 -5.31 1.09 17.69
CA ARG A 73 -4.93 1.48 16.33
C ARG A 73 -5.14 2.99 16.07
N THR A 74 -6.25 3.55 16.51
CA THR A 74 -6.50 5.00 16.40
C THR A 74 -5.48 5.79 17.21
N LEU A 75 -5.17 5.34 18.41
CA LEU A 75 -4.17 5.99 19.26
C LEU A 75 -2.77 5.93 18.63
N LEU A 76 -2.37 4.80 18.06
CA LEU A 76 -1.12 4.66 17.32
C LEU A 76 -1.06 5.61 16.10
N ARG A 77 -2.14 5.71 15.31
CA ARG A 77 -2.24 6.63 14.16
C ARG A 77 -2.10 8.09 14.54
N ARG A 78 -2.57 8.45 15.73
CA ARG A 78 -2.48 9.82 16.24
C ARG A 78 -1.08 10.15 16.78
N ASN A 79 -0.28 9.14 17.11
CA ASN A 79 1.03 9.26 17.75
C ASN A 79 2.13 8.56 16.95
N PHE A 80 2.45 9.12 15.78
CA PHE A 80 3.39 8.53 14.82
C PHE A 80 4.77 8.23 15.44
N PHE A 81 5.22 9.02 16.43
CA PHE A 81 6.50 8.82 17.11
C PHE A 81 6.61 7.47 17.86
N LEU A 82 5.48 6.80 18.11
CA LEU A 82 5.47 5.46 18.70
C LEU A 82 5.97 4.39 17.71
N HIS A 83 5.98 4.67 16.40
CA HIS A 83 6.40 3.73 15.35
C HIS A 83 5.76 2.35 15.51
N GLY A 84 4.46 2.29 15.84
CA GLY A 84 3.73 1.05 16.09
C GLY A 84 4.04 0.36 17.43
N ARG A 85 4.99 0.88 18.21
CA ARG A 85 5.34 0.29 19.53
C ARG A 85 4.23 0.52 20.55
N GLU A 86 3.88 -0.53 21.26
CA GLU A 86 2.86 -0.48 22.30
C GLU A 86 3.41 -0.15 23.70
N LEU A 87 4.75 -0.14 23.84
CA LEU A 87 5.41 0.18 25.11
C LEU A 87 5.47 1.71 25.30
N LEU A 88 4.84 2.15 26.38
CA LEU A 88 4.85 3.53 26.85
C LEU A 88 5.80 3.71 28.02
N ARG A 89 6.29 4.93 28.19
CA ARG A 89 7.07 5.36 29.36
C ARG A 89 6.25 6.36 30.14
N GLU A 90 6.34 6.31 31.47
CA GLU A 90 5.78 7.35 32.31
C GLU A 90 6.32 8.72 31.91
N GLY A 91 5.42 9.69 31.75
CA GLY A 91 5.73 11.03 31.26
C GLY A 91 5.65 11.21 29.75
N ASP A 92 5.50 10.14 28.95
CA ASP A 92 5.22 10.29 27.52
C ASP A 92 3.94 11.09 27.32
N VAL A 93 3.91 11.99 26.33
CA VAL A 93 2.73 12.79 26.00
C VAL A 93 2.12 12.26 24.72
N LEU A 94 0.85 11.84 24.79
CA LEU A 94 0.09 11.31 23.67
C LEU A 94 -0.95 12.34 23.20
N ALA A 95 -1.09 12.50 21.88
CA ALA A 95 -2.21 13.17 21.29
C ALA A 95 -3.43 12.23 21.27
N ILE A 96 -4.45 12.62 21.97
CA ILE A 96 -5.73 11.91 22.00
C ILE A 96 -6.63 12.35 20.87
N ASP A 97 -6.61 13.66 20.56
CA ASP A 97 -7.39 14.25 19.49
C ASP A 97 -6.68 15.45 18.88
N TYR A 98 -7.02 15.78 17.65
CA TYR A 98 -6.49 16.92 16.90
C TYR A 98 -7.60 17.88 16.51
N ALA A 99 -7.27 19.16 16.44
CA ALA A 99 -8.17 20.21 15.94
C ALA A 99 -8.15 20.21 14.40
N ASP A 100 -8.62 19.13 13.79
CA ASP A 100 -8.65 18.99 12.34
C ASP A 100 -9.99 19.42 11.76
N GLU A 101 -9.96 19.86 10.52
CA GLU A 101 -11.15 20.01 9.69
C GLU A 101 -11.79 18.63 9.45
N ALA A 102 -13.06 18.63 9.07
CA ALA A 102 -13.78 17.39 8.76
C ALA A 102 -13.02 16.59 7.70
N PRO A 103 -12.87 15.27 7.87
CA PRO A 103 -12.16 14.42 6.91
C PRO A 103 -12.85 14.46 5.55
N LEU A 104 -12.07 14.53 4.46
CA LEU A 104 -12.59 14.52 3.09
C LEU A 104 -13.23 13.19 2.71
N GLY A 105 -12.94 12.13 3.44
CA GLY A 105 -13.48 10.78 3.20
C GLY A 105 -12.64 9.69 3.85
N THR A 106 -12.97 8.44 3.51
CA THR A 106 -12.20 7.26 3.91
C THR A 106 -11.37 6.77 2.74
N LEU A 107 -10.10 6.51 2.96
CA LEU A 107 -9.17 6.01 1.96
C LEU A 107 -8.70 4.60 2.36
N GLY A 108 -8.72 3.65 1.41
CA GLY A 108 -8.04 2.36 1.54
C GLY A 108 -6.54 2.55 1.27
N VAL A 109 -5.70 2.01 2.15
CA VAL A 109 -4.24 2.06 1.98
C VAL A 109 -3.71 0.64 1.91
N ASN A 110 -3.04 0.30 0.81
CA ASN A 110 -2.34 -0.97 0.62
C ASN A 110 -0.82 -0.74 0.58
N ALA A 111 -0.06 -1.70 1.07
CA ALA A 111 1.40 -1.73 0.92
C ALA A 111 1.88 -3.14 0.57
N TYR A 112 2.82 -3.21 -0.36
CA TYR A 112 3.59 -4.42 -0.62
C TYR A 112 4.73 -4.57 0.39
N ALA A 113 4.98 -5.79 0.83
CA ALA A 113 6.10 -6.08 1.72
C ALA A 113 6.78 -7.40 1.35
N TYR A 114 8.10 -7.36 1.24
CA TYR A 114 8.89 -8.58 1.14
C TYR A 114 8.92 -9.32 2.49
N PRO A 115 8.99 -10.67 2.50
CA PRO A 115 9.08 -11.45 3.74
C PRO A 115 10.23 -11.06 4.67
N TYR A 116 11.31 -10.52 4.12
CA TYR A 116 12.50 -10.09 4.87
C TYR A 116 12.47 -8.64 5.36
N ILE A 117 11.37 -7.90 5.20
CA ILE A 117 11.24 -6.54 5.74
C ILE A 117 11.57 -6.49 7.23
N GLY A 118 12.27 -5.44 7.68
CA GLY A 118 12.58 -5.25 9.10
C GLY A 118 11.31 -5.11 9.96
N GLY A 119 11.30 -5.77 11.13
CA GLY A 119 10.13 -5.79 12.01
C GLY A 119 9.71 -4.41 12.47
N GLU A 120 10.64 -3.55 12.87
CA GLU A 120 10.36 -2.18 13.31
C GLU A 120 9.71 -1.33 12.21
N LEU A 121 10.20 -1.45 10.97
CA LEU A 121 9.61 -0.75 9.83
C LEU A 121 8.20 -1.26 9.56
N LEU A 122 8.00 -2.58 9.54
CA LEU A 122 6.68 -3.19 9.35
C LEU A 122 5.70 -2.69 10.40
N ASP A 123 6.06 -2.76 11.68
CA ASP A 123 5.21 -2.34 12.79
C ASP A 123 4.88 -0.84 12.75
N SER A 124 5.82 0.00 12.27
CA SER A 124 5.60 1.44 12.16
C SER A 124 4.55 1.82 11.12
N VAL A 125 4.35 1.02 10.07
CA VAL A 125 3.42 1.32 8.97
C VAL A 125 2.08 0.59 9.10
N LEU A 126 2.05 -0.60 9.70
CA LEU A 126 0.84 -1.43 9.81
C LEU A 126 -0.39 -0.73 10.41
N PRO A 127 -0.28 0.15 11.44
CA PRO A 127 -1.44 0.88 11.95
C PRO A 127 -2.18 1.70 10.88
N TYR A 128 -1.49 2.13 9.83
CA TYR A 128 -2.03 2.99 8.76
C TYR A 128 -2.62 2.20 7.59
N LEU A 129 -2.30 0.90 7.46
CA LEU A 129 -2.71 0.09 6.32
C LEU A 129 -4.14 -0.43 6.47
N THR A 130 -4.89 -0.45 5.37
CA THR A 130 -6.11 -1.25 5.22
C THR A 130 -5.73 -2.67 4.81
N TYR A 131 -4.75 -2.76 3.88
CA TYR A 131 -4.25 -4.02 3.36
C TYR A 131 -2.73 -4.08 3.43
N LEU A 132 -2.21 -5.27 3.71
CA LEU A 132 -0.82 -5.65 3.50
C LEU A 132 -0.79 -6.75 2.44
N THR A 133 0.05 -6.59 1.43
CA THR A 133 0.21 -7.53 0.33
C THR A 133 1.61 -8.13 0.37
N PRO A 134 1.79 -9.36 0.94
CA PRO A 134 3.08 -10.05 0.92
C PRO A 134 3.54 -10.34 -0.50
N PHE A 135 4.71 -9.86 -0.88
CA PHE A 135 5.28 -10.02 -2.22
C PHE A 135 6.23 -11.22 -2.24
N THR A 136 6.05 -12.28 -3.04
CA THR A 136 5.00 -12.62 -3.98
C THR A 136 4.91 -14.15 -4.11
N TYR A 137 3.74 -14.68 -4.42
CA TYR A 137 3.62 -16.04 -4.94
C TYR A 137 3.92 -16.02 -6.44
N GLY A 138 5.03 -16.65 -6.85
CA GLY A 138 5.32 -16.91 -8.25
C GLY A 138 4.47 -18.07 -8.79
N ILE A 139 4.48 -18.26 -10.10
CA ILE A 139 3.81 -19.37 -10.77
C ILE A 139 4.76 -20.15 -11.65
N THR A 140 4.49 -21.44 -11.79
CA THR A 140 5.11 -22.29 -12.83
C THR A 140 4.21 -22.36 -14.07
N PRO A 141 4.76 -22.76 -15.25
CA PRO A 141 3.95 -22.98 -16.45
C PRO A 141 2.82 -24.00 -16.28
N ALA A 142 2.94 -24.91 -15.32
CA ALA A 142 1.93 -25.93 -15.01
C ALA A 142 0.81 -25.42 -14.08
N GLY A 143 0.85 -24.16 -13.64
CA GLY A 143 -0.13 -23.58 -12.73
C GLY A 143 0.09 -23.95 -11.26
N VAL A 144 1.33 -24.22 -10.86
CA VAL A 144 1.70 -24.50 -9.48
C VAL A 144 2.24 -23.22 -8.83
N LEU A 145 1.80 -22.92 -7.60
CA LEU A 145 2.28 -21.78 -6.82
C LEU A 145 3.69 -22.04 -6.29
N ALA A 146 4.60 -21.09 -6.49
CA ALA A 146 5.85 -21.05 -5.75
C ALA A 146 5.57 -20.66 -4.28
N PRO A 147 6.19 -21.34 -3.29
CA PRO A 147 5.92 -21.07 -1.90
C PRO A 147 6.42 -19.68 -1.47
N LEU A 148 5.69 -19.04 -0.53
CA LEU A 148 6.06 -17.78 0.07
C LEU A 148 6.10 -17.92 1.60
N ASP A 149 7.18 -17.44 2.23
CA ASP A 149 7.30 -17.36 3.68
C ASP A 149 6.66 -16.05 4.19
N ASP A 150 5.36 -16.05 4.26
CA ASP A 150 4.54 -14.88 4.61
C ASP A 150 3.95 -14.92 6.03
N ALA A 151 4.17 -15.99 6.78
CA ALA A 151 3.52 -16.22 8.08
C ALA A 151 3.67 -15.03 9.04
N ARG A 152 4.90 -14.49 9.16
CA ARG A 152 5.18 -13.33 10.00
C ARG A 152 4.42 -12.07 9.56
N LEU A 153 4.33 -11.84 8.24
CA LEU A 153 3.63 -10.69 7.68
C LEU A 153 2.13 -10.76 7.99
N LEU A 154 1.52 -11.93 7.81
CA LEU A 154 0.11 -12.17 8.06
C LEU A 154 -0.24 -12.02 9.55
N GLU A 155 0.58 -12.58 10.44
CA GLU A 155 0.43 -12.43 11.89
C GLU A 155 0.49 -10.97 12.32
N ARG A 156 1.51 -10.22 11.84
CA ARG A 156 1.65 -8.80 12.18
C ARG A 156 0.53 -7.95 11.60
N ALA A 157 0.11 -8.20 10.36
CA ALA A 157 -1.03 -7.51 9.77
C ALA A 157 -2.30 -7.71 10.60
N ALA A 158 -2.61 -8.95 10.97
CA ALA A 158 -3.77 -9.27 11.81
C ALA A 158 -3.71 -8.59 13.18
N HIS A 159 -2.55 -8.54 13.82
CA HIS A 159 -2.34 -7.87 15.11
C HIS A 159 -2.74 -6.38 15.06
N TYR A 160 -2.37 -5.67 13.98
CA TYR A 160 -2.75 -4.26 13.78
C TYR A 160 -4.11 -4.06 13.11
N GLY A 161 -4.85 -5.14 12.82
CA GLY A 161 -6.15 -5.09 12.17
C GLY A 161 -6.09 -4.70 10.68
N ALA A 162 -4.94 -4.87 10.01
CA ALA A 162 -4.83 -4.82 8.58
C ALA A 162 -5.22 -6.17 7.97
N LYS A 163 -5.93 -6.15 6.85
CA LYS A 163 -6.25 -7.36 6.08
C LYS A 163 -5.10 -7.69 5.14
N SER A 164 -5.03 -8.93 4.64
CA SER A 164 -3.98 -9.31 3.68
C SER A 164 -4.55 -9.71 2.34
N LEU A 165 -3.97 -9.19 1.25
CA LEU A 165 -4.20 -9.66 -0.11
C LEU A 165 -3.12 -10.66 -0.50
N MET A 166 -3.52 -11.75 -1.18
CA MET A 166 -2.59 -12.69 -1.76
C MET A 166 -2.03 -12.10 -3.06
N HIS A 167 -0.73 -11.93 -3.16
CA HIS A 167 -0.08 -11.42 -4.37
C HIS A 167 0.36 -12.57 -5.27
N LEU A 168 -0.08 -12.53 -6.51
CA LEU A 168 0.22 -13.51 -7.54
C LEU A 168 0.97 -12.85 -8.69
N SER A 169 2.17 -13.31 -8.98
CA SER A 169 2.97 -12.78 -10.08
C SER A 169 3.60 -13.86 -10.94
N THR A 170 4.18 -13.45 -12.06
CA THR A 170 5.01 -14.32 -12.91
C THR A 170 6.49 -14.29 -12.53
N LEU A 171 6.81 -13.81 -11.32
CA LEU A 171 8.19 -13.71 -10.83
C LEU A 171 8.79 -15.11 -10.64
N THR A 172 9.97 -15.30 -11.20
CA THR A 172 10.74 -16.55 -11.06
C THR A 172 11.60 -16.51 -9.78
N PRO A 173 12.13 -17.66 -9.31
CA PRO A 173 13.05 -17.69 -8.18
C PRO A 173 14.31 -16.84 -8.37
N GLU A 174 14.69 -16.57 -9.62
CA GLU A 174 15.84 -15.72 -9.99
C GLU A 174 15.52 -14.22 -9.89
N GLY A 175 14.26 -13.87 -9.58
CA GLY A 175 13.84 -12.47 -9.37
C GLY A 175 13.45 -11.73 -10.64
N ASN A 176 13.07 -12.42 -11.72
CA ASN A 176 12.61 -11.81 -12.96
C ASN A 176 11.17 -12.21 -13.29
N PHE A 177 10.38 -11.27 -13.80
CA PHE A 177 9.08 -11.59 -14.37
C PHE A 177 9.25 -12.39 -15.66
N SER A 178 8.48 -13.48 -15.81
CA SER A 178 8.60 -14.40 -16.94
C SER A 178 7.43 -14.29 -17.90
N SER A 179 7.69 -13.73 -19.09
CA SER A 179 6.74 -13.74 -20.21
C SER A 179 6.36 -15.15 -20.65
N GLU A 180 7.30 -16.11 -20.53
CA GLU A 180 7.07 -17.51 -20.90
C GLU A 180 6.10 -18.19 -19.93
N ASN A 181 6.26 -17.97 -18.62
CA ASN A 181 5.34 -18.50 -17.62
C ASN A 181 3.94 -17.89 -17.79
N ALA A 182 3.86 -16.57 -18.05
CA ALA A 182 2.62 -15.91 -18.36
C ALA A 182 1.92 -16.54 -19.56
N ALA A 183 2.63 -16.67 -20.70
CA ALA A 183 2.08 -17.24 -21.92
C ALA A 183 1.62 -18.69 -21.73
N ALA A 184 2.44 -19.52 -21.10
CA ALA A 184 2.13 -20.93 -20.86
C ALA A 184 0.88 -21.09 -19.98
N LEU A 185 0.71 -20.27 -18.95
CA LEU A 185 -0.48 -20.29 -18.09
C LEU A 185 -1.71 -19.78 -18.83
N LEU A 186 -1.60 -18.60 -19.49
CA LEU A 186 -2.75 -17.94 -20.11
C LEU A 186 -3.36 -18.77 -21.25
N GLN A 187 -2.56 -19.58 -21.94
CA GLN A 187 -2.98 -20.46 -23.02
C GLN A 187 -3.37 -21.88 -22.57
N ASN A 188 -3.44 -22.15 -21.25
CA ASN A 188 -3.67 -23.49 -20.72
C ASN A 188 -4.78 -23.52 -19.64
N ASP A 189 -6.00 -23.82 -20.04
CA ASP A 189 -7.17 -23.91 -19.15
C ASP A 189 -6.99 -24.89 -17.99
N ARG A 190 -6.26 -25.99 -18.20
CA ARG A 190 -6.00 -26.97 -17.15
C ARG A 190 -5.04 -26.41 -16.11
N ALA A 191 -4.00 -25.71 -16.54
CA ALA A 191 -3.06 -25.02 -15.63
C ALA A 191 -3.78 -23.91 -14.85
N GLN A 192 -4.64 -23.10 -15.50
CA GLN A 192 -5.46 -22.10 -14.81
C GLN A 192 -6.40 -22.72 -13.78
N SER A 193 -7.01 -23.87 -14.08
CA SER A 193 -7.89 -24.57 -13.13
C SER A 193 -7.12 -25.09 -11.92
N ALA A 194 -5.92 -25.65 -12.14
CA ALA A 194 -5.05 -26.12 -11.08
C ALA A 194 -4.59 -24.96 -10.18
N LEU A 195 -4.15 -23.85 -10.79
CA LEU A 195 -3.74 -22.65 -10.07
C LEU A 195 -4.87 -22.07 -9.22
N LEU A 196 -6.10 -21.97 -9.77
CA LEU A 196 -7.25 -21.48 -9.02
C LEU A 196 -7.54 -22.35 -7.78
N ALA A 197 -7.43 -23.68 -7.91
CA ALA A 197 -7.62 -24.59 -6.77
C ALA A 197 -6.55 -24.37 -5.69
N GLU A 198 -5.29 -24.17 -6.07
CA GLU A 198 -4.21 -23.87 -5.12
C GLU A 198 -4.37 -22.50 -4.46
N ILE A 199 -4.81 -21.48 -5.22
CA ILE A 199 -5.13 -20.15 -4.68
C ILE A 199 -6.21 -20.25 -3.61
N LEU A 200 -7.36 -20.87 -3.92
CA LEU A 200 -8.47 -21.05 -2.99
C LEU A 200 -8.02 -21.78 -1.71
N GLN A 201 -7.27 -22.87 -1.85
CA GLN A 201 -6.73 -23.62 -0.73
C GLN A 201 -5.78 -22.76 0.13
N THR A 202 -4.87 -22.04 -0.50
CA THR A 202 -3.88 -21.18 0.17
C THR A 202 -4.58 -20.03 0.91
N MET A 203 -5.53 -19.37 0.26
CA MET A 203 -6.30 -18.27 0.86
C MET A 203 -7.12 -18.76 2.06
N ALA A 204 -7.78 -19.90 1.95
CA ALA A 204 -8.54 -20.48 3.06
C ALA A 204 -7.63 -20.85 4.24
N LYS A 205 -6.46 -21.44 3.98
CA LYS A 205 -5.49 -21.86 5.00
C LYS A 205 -4.85 -20.67 5.71
N LYS A 206 -4.53 -19.60 4.99
CA LYS A 206 -3.72 -18.47 5.48
C LYS A 206 -4.56 -17.22 5.84
N GLY A 207 -5.85 -17.20 5.51
CA GLY A 207 -6.74 -16.10 5.87
C GLY A 207 -6.64 -14.87 4.95
N TYR A 208 -6.20 -15.03 3.71
CA TYR A 208 -6.20 -13.95 2.73
C TYR A 208 -7.62 -13.51 2.37
N CYS A 209 -7.84 -12.20 2.29
CA CYS A 209 -9.16 -11.60 2.05
C CYS A 209 -9.45 -11.28 0.59
N GLY A 210 -8.45 -11.36 -0.30
CA GLY A 210 -8.57 -11.08 -1.74
C GLY A 210 -7.28 -11.45 -2.45
N LEU A 211 -7.31 -11.35 -3.79
CA LEU A 211 -6.21 -11.67 -4.69
C LEU A 211 -5.75 -10.38 -5.39
N ASP A 212 -4.45 -10.20 -5.52
CA ASP A 212 -3.79 -9.16 -6.30
C ASP A 212 -2.96 -9.84 -7.40
N VAL A 213 -3.33 -9.60 -8.66
CA VAL A 213 -2.71 -10.21 -9.84
C VAL A 213 -1.76 -9.21 -10.49
N ASP A 214 -0.47 -9.53 -10.49
CA ASP A 214 0.61 -8.70 -10.99
C ASP A 214 1.43 -9.47 -12.05
N PHE A 215 0.88 -9.57 -13.25
CA PHE A 215 1.55 -10.21 -14.38
C PHE A 215 2.17 -9.15 -15.26
N GLU A 216 3.47 -8.96 -15.11
CA GLU A 216 4.23 -8.05 -15.95
C GLU A 216 4.80 -8.74 -17.19
N TYR A 217 5.11 -7.96 -18.23
CA TYR A 217 5.68 -8.41 -19.49
C TYR A 217 4.88 -9.51 -20.19
N VAL A 218 3.56 -9.49 -20.04
CA VAL A 218 2.65 -10.38 -20.80
C VAL A 218 2.77 -10.08 -22.29
N PRO A 219 2.94 -11.09 -23.16
CA PRO A 219 2.97 -10.87 -24.60
C PRO A 219 1.75 -10.11 -25.11
N PRO A 220 1.91 -9.10 -25.97
CA PRO A 220 0.82 -8.22 -26.43
C PRO A 220 -0.35 -8.97 -27.08
N GLU A 221 -0.06 -10.06 -27.77
CA GLU A 221 -1.06 -10.93 -28.41
C GLU A 221 -1.96 -11.67 -27.40
N LEU A 222 -1.52 -11.81 -26.14
CA LEU A 222 -2.27 -12.46 -25.05
C LEU A 222 -3.06 -11.47 -24.18
N ARG A 223 -3.22 -10.24 -24.63
CA ARG A 223 -3.95 -9.19 -23.90
C ARG A 223 -5.38 -9.60 -23.51
N GLU A 224 -6.08 -10.24 -24.43
CA GLU A 224 -7.46 -10.71 -24.18
C GLU A 224 -7.48 -11.95 -23.28
N ASP A 225 -6.52 -12.88 -23.45
CA ASP A 225 -6.36 -14.05 -22.59
C ASP A 225 -6.03 -13.64 -21.15
N TYR A 226 -5.21 -12.59 -20.97
CA TYR A 226 -4.92 -12.05 -19.64
C TYR A 226 -6.17 -11.47 -18.96
N ALA A 227 -6.97 -10.69 -19.69
CA ALA A 227 -8.24 -10.20 -19.17
C ALA A 227 -9.22 -11.33 -18.85
N ALA A 228 -9.30 -12.36 -19.70
CA ALA A 228 -10.12 -13.54 -19.46
C ALA A 228 -9.66 -14.33 -18.21
N PHE A 229 -8.35 -14.47 -18.01
CA PHE A 229 -7.80 -15.07 -16.80
C PHE A 229 -8.17 -14.30 -15.52
N VAL A 230 -8.00 -12.97 -15.51
CA VAL A 230 -8.38 -12.12 -14.38
C VAL A 230 -9.89 -12.22 -14.09
N CYS A 231 -10.72 -12.20 -15.14
CA CYS A 231 -12.17 -12.39 -15.04
C CYS A 231 -12.53 -13.74 -14.39
N ARG A 232 -11.91 -14.82 -14.84
CA ARG A 232 -12.08 -16.16 -14.27
C ARG A 232 -11.72 -16.22 -12.78
N MET A 233 -10.59 -15.60 -12.38
CA MET A 233 -10.21 -15.51 -10.97
C MET A 233 -11.26 -14.72 -10.18
N ARG A 234 -11.71 -13.57 -10.69
CA ARG A 234 -12.75 -12.76 -10.06
C ARG A 234 -14.04 -13.53 -9.87
N GLU A 235 -14.55 -14.17 -10.93
CA GLU A 235 -15.81 -14.91 -10.85
C GLU A 235 -15.78 -16.00 -9.79
N ALA A 236 -14.68 -16.75 -9.71
CA ALA A 236 -14.51 -17.79 -8.71
C ALA A 236 -14.37 -17.22 -7.28
N LEU A 237 -13.52 -16.23 -7.09
CA LEU A 237 -13.22 -15.69 -5.76
C LEU A 237 -14.36 -14.84 -5.19
N ASN A 238 -15.13 -14.14 -6.04
CA ASN A 238 -16.27 -13.36 -5.60
C ASN A 238 -17.40 -14.23 -5.01
N THR A 239 -17.48 -15.52 -5.36
CA THR A 239 -18.43 -16.45 -4.71
C THR A 239 -18.14 -16.62 -3.21
N GLU A 240 -16.90 -16.37 -2.79
CA GLU A 240 -16.46 -16.38 -1.40
C GLU A 240 -16.33 -14.97 -0.79
N GLY A 241 -16.80 -13.92 -1.51
CA GLY A 241 -16.67 -12.53 -1.07
C GLY A 241 -15.25 -11.98 -1.10
N LYS A 242 -14.36 -12.61 -1.86
CA LYS A 242 -12.95 -12.21 -1.98
C LYS A 242 -12.74 -11.41 -3.27
N PRO A 243 -12.38 -10.11 -3.20
CA PRO A 243 -12.11 -9.30 -4.38
C PRO A 243 -10.82 -9.72 -5.10
N VAL A 244 -10.78 -9.42 -6.38
CA VAL A 244 -9.59 -9.53 -7.23
C VAL A 244 -9.19 -8.15 -7.71
N VAL A 245 -7.94 -7.77 -7.48
CA VAL A 245 -7.30 -6.56 -7.98
C VAL A 245 -6.30 -6.95 -9.06
N ALA A 246 -6.11 -6.12 -10.07
CA ALA A 246 -5.05 -6.29 -11.06
C ALA A 246 -4.08 -5.11 -11.02
N ALA A 247 -2.79 -5.39 -10.82
CA ALA A 247 -1.74 -4.39 -10.91
C ALA A 247 -1.42 -4.07 -12.38
N LEU A 248 -1.36 -2.80 -12.72
CA LEU A 248 -1.20 -2.35 -14.10
C LEU A 248 -0.02 -1.38 -14.25
N ALA A 249 0.80 -1.61 -15.26
CA ALA A 249 1.87 -0.70 -15.64
C ALA A 249 1.33 0.72 -15.97
N PRO A 250 2.09 1.79 -15.67
CA PRO A 250 1.62 3.17 -15.80
C PRO A 250 1.56 3.60 -17.26
N LYS A 251 0.35 3.68 -17.83
CA LYS A 251 0.10 4.12 -19.21
C LYS A 251 -0.51 5.51 -19.26
N THR A 252 -0.15 6.27 -20.28
CA THR A 252 -0.72 7.59 -20.56
C THR A 252 -1.55 7.59 -21.85
N SER A 253 -1.63 6.47 -22.56
CA SER A 253 -2.49 6.28 -23.75
C SER A 253 -2.73 4.81 -24.05
N ALA A 254 -3.77 4.51 -24.83
CA ALA A 254 -4.04 3.16 -25.33
C ALA A 254 -2.93 2.63 -26.25
N GLN A 255 -2.25 3.52 -26.99
CA GLN A 255 -1.24 3.18 -27.98
C GLN A 255 0.19 3.13 -27.39
N GLN A 256 0.35 3.24 -26.08
CA GLN A 256 1.68 3.17 -25.46
C GLN A 256 2.31 1.80 -25.72
N ARG A 257 3.47 1.82 -26.43
CA ARG A 257 4.18 0.62 -26.85
C ARG A 257 5.18 0.16 -25.82
N GLY A 258 5.48 -1.13 -25.87
CA GLY A 258 6.46 -1.82 -25.03
C GLY A 258 5.86 -3.03 -24.34
N LEU A 259 6.67 -4.07 -24.18
CA LEU A 259 6.24 -5.35 -23.62
C LEU A 259 5.59 -5.24 -22.23
N LEU A 260 6.04 -4.26 -21.42
CA LEU A 260 5.44 -3.98 -20.11
C LEU A 260 4.02 -3.41 -20.24
N TYR A 261 3.68 -2.71 -21.33
CA TYR A 261 2.49 -1.88 -21.42
C TYR A 261 1.36 -2.44 -22.27
N GLU A 262 1.69 -3.15 -23.37
CA GLU A 262 0.72 -3.42 -24.43
C GLU A 262 -0.38 -4.39 -24.00
N ALA A 263 -0.05 -5.39 -23.19
CA ALA A 263 -1.04 -6.31 -22.64
C ALA A 263 -1.85 -5.73 -21.46
N HIS A 264 -1.40 -4.63 -20.85
CA HIS A 264 -2.12 -3.94 -19.79
C HIS A 264 -3.19 -3.01 -20.39
N ASP A 265 -4.26 -3.59 -20.91
CA ASP A 265 -5.41 -2.86 -21.42
C ASP A 265 -6.32 -2.45 -20.26
N TYR A 266 -6.28 -1.15 -19.91
CA TYR A 266 -7.04 -0.63 -18.77
C TYR A 266 -8.55 -0.85 -18.91
N ALA A 267 -9.11 -0.70 -20.13
CA ALA A 267 -10.53 -0.87 -20.37
C ALA A 267 -10.98 -2.34 -20.23
N LEU A 268 -10.14 -3.30 -20.63
CA LEU A 268 -10.42 -4.73 -20.46
C LEU A 268 -10.20 -5.17 -19.02
N LEU A 269 -9.05 -4.83 -18.42
CA LEU A 269 -8.68 -5.31 -17.09
C LEU A 269 -9.51 -4.69 -15.97
N SER A 270 -9.95 -3.42 -16.11
CA SER A 270 -10.88 -2.82 -15.15
C SER A 270 -12.28 -3.46 -15.15
N LYS A 271 -12.70 -4.05 -16.26
CA LYS A 271 -13.94 -4.85 -16.33
C LYS A 271 -13.73 -6.27 -15.81
N ALA A 272 -12.54 -6.81 -16.00
CA ALA A 272 -12.18 -8.16 -15.59
C ALA A 272 -11.94 -8.29 -14.07
N ALA A 273 -11.37 -7.29 -13.42
CA ALA A 273 -11.11 -7.25 -11.98
C ALA A 273 -12.24 -6.57 -11.20
N ASN A 274 -12.16 -6.57 -9.86
CA ASN A 274 -12.99 -5.73 -8.99
C ASN A 274 -12.44 -4.31 -8.89
N ALA A 275 -11.11 -4.17 -8.95
CA ALA A 275 -10.39 -2.90 -9.01
C ALA A 275 -9.07 -3.09 -9.74
N VAL A 276 -8.48 -1.99 -10.20
CA VAL A 276 -7.13 -1.98 -10.77
C VAL A 276 -6.21 -1.12 -9.90
N PHE A 277 -4.99 -1.56 -9.77
CA PHE A 277 -3.93 -0.84 -9.08
C PHE A 277 -2.94 -0.29 -10.11
N LEU A 278 -2.80 1.04 -10.22
CA LEU A 278 -1.91 1.66 -11.18
C LEU A 278 -0.53 1.88 -10.56
N MET A 279 0.50 1.23 -11.09
CA MET A 279 1.88 1.29 -10.59
C MET A 279 2.54 2.63 -10.99
N THR A 280 2.06 3.76 -10.45
CA THR A 280 2.50 5.12 -10.78
C THR A 280 3.77 5.53 -10.04
N TYR A 281 4.71 4.61 -9.87
CA TYR A 281 5.98 4.79 -9.15
C TYR A 281 7.14 4.21 -9.94
N GLU A 282 8.38 4.31 -9.42
CA GLU A 282 9.63 3.84 -10.06
C GLU A 282 9.92 4.49 -11.41
N TRP A 283 9.59 5.80 -11.54
CA TRP A 283 9.84 6.56 -12.77
C TRP A 283 11.32 6.87 -13.00
N GLY A 284 12.16 6.76 -12.00
CA GLY A 284 13.60 6.92 -12.12
C GLY A 284 14.23 5.75 -12.87
N TYR A 285 15.11 6.05 -13.83
CA TYR A 285 15.88 5.06 -14.58
C TYR A 285 17.38 5.29 -14.35
N VAL A 286 18.13 4.20 -14.14
CA VAL A 286 19.56 4.27 -13.75
C VAL A 286 20.41 5.09 -14.71
N TYR A 287 20.08 5.12 -16.01
CA TYR A 287 20.77 5.84 -17.04
C TYR A 287 20.03 7.11 -17.52
N GLY A 288 18.95 7.50 -16.83
CA GLY A 288 18.15 8.68 -17.12
C GLY A 288 18.41 9.83 -16.15
N GLU A 289 17.71 10.95 -16.39
CA GLU A 289 17.72 12.08 -15.46
C GLU A 289 17.09 11.65 -14.10
N PRO A 290 17.64 12.10 -12.96
CA PRO A 290 17.07 11.83 -11.66
C PRO A 290 15.62 12.32 -11.55
N GLN A 291 14.73 11.46 -11.11
CA GLN A 291 13.32 11.79 -10.91
C GLN A 291 12.87 11.39 -9.51
N ALA A 292 11.76 11.97 -9.04
CA ALA A 292 11.05 11.45 -7.89
C ALA A 292 10.52 10.04 -8.21
N ILE A 293 10.34 9.21 -7.18
CA ILE A 293 9.80 7.85 -7.35
C ILE A 293 8.41 7.89 -8.01
N ALA A 294 7.56 8.85 -7.60
CA ALA A 294 6.23 9.08 -8.16
C ALA A 294 6.04 10.57 -8.48
N PRO A 295 6.58 11.08 -9.61
CA PRO A 295 6.47 12.49 -9.97
C PRO A 295 5.02 12.86 -10.26
N LEU A 296 4.50 13.88 -9.60
CA LEU A 296 3.09 14.27 -9.68
C LEU A 296 2.56 14.48 -11.11
N PRO A 297 3.28 15.14 -12.02
CA PRO A 297 2.79 15.30 -13.41
C PRO A 297 2.56 13.97 -14.11
N GLN A 298 3.44 12.99 -13.94
CA GLN A 298 3.32 11.66 -14.53
C GLN A 298 2.18 10.87 -13.89
N VAL A 299 2.04 10.94 -12.56
CA VAL A 299 0.91 10.32 -11.84
C VAL A 299 -0.41 10.88 -12.38
N CYS A 300 -0.54 12.21 -12.51
CA CYS A 300 -1.73 12.84 -13.07
C CYS A 300 -2.00 12.37 -14.50
N ALA A 301 -1.00 12.30 -15.37
CA ALA A 301 -1.18 11.85 -16.76
C ALA A 301 -1.67 10.41 -16.86
N VAL A 302 -1.20 9.52 -15.98
CA VAL A 302 -1.69 8.12 -15.91
C VAL A 302 -3.13 8.08 -15.42
N LEU A 303 -3.47 8.84 -14.37
CA LEU A 303 -4.83 8.91 -13.84
C LEU A 303 -5.81 9.51 -14.86
N ASP A 304 -5.44 10.57 -15.57
CA ASP A 304 -6.25 11.18 -16.62
C ASP A 304 -6.59 10.16 -17.73
N TYR A 305 -5.59 9.39 -18.16
CA TYR A 305 -5.83 8.32 -19.12
C TYR A 305 -6.71 7.21 -18.54
N ALA A 306 -6.43 6.74 -17.33
CA ALA A 306 -7.22 5.70 -16.69
C ALA A 306 -8.69 6.11 -16.56
N LEU A 307 -8.97 7.32 -16.07
CA LEU A 307 -10.32 7.87 -15.93
C LEU A 307 -11.04 8.08 -17.27
N SER A 308 -10.30 8.20 -18.37
CA SER A 308 -10.90 8.29 -19.71
C SER A 308 -11.45 6.96 -20.23
N VAL A 309 -11.03 5.81 -19.65
CA VAL A 309 -11.37 4.46 -20.13
C VAL A 309 -11.97 3.55 -19.06
N THR A 310 -11.96 3.95 -17.78
CA THR A 310 -12.54 3.20 -16.66
C THR A 310 -13.20 4.13 -15.64
N ALA A 311 -14.09 3.59 -14.81
CA ALA A 311 -14.71 4.35 -13.72
C ALA A 311 -13.71 4.56 -12.57
N GLY A 312 -13.72 5.75 -11.97
CA GLY A 312 -12.81 6.09 -10.87
C GLY A 312 -12.97 5.20 -9.63
N GLU A 313 -14.14 4.63 -9.41
CA GLU A 313 -14.43 3.68 -8.34
C GLU A 313 -13.71 2.32 -8.49
N ASN A 314 -13.19 2.03 -9.69
CA ASN A 314 -12.45 0.82 -10.00
C ASN A 314 -10.92 1.02 -9.95
N ILE A 315 -10.42 2.22 -9.56
CA ILE A 315 -9.00 2.55 -9.47
C ILE A 315 -8.57 2.64 -8.01
#